data_27d6df2b132a475137da04976707eb88
#
_entry.id   27d6df2b132a475137da04976707eb88
#
_cell.length_a   1.000
_cell.length_b   1.000
_cell.length_c   1.000
_cell.angle_alpha   90.00
_cell.angle_beta   90.00
_cell.angle_gamma   90.00
#
_symmetry.space_group_name_H-M   'P 1'
#
loop_
_entity.id
_entity.type
_entity.pdbx_description
1 polymer ?
#
loop_
_entity_poly.entity_id
_entity_poly.type
_entity_poly.pdbx_seq_one_letter_code
_entity_poly.pdbx_strand_id
1 'polypeptide(L)'
;MNYTWNFKPLPPQATVIQLQQELNISEPLAILLAQRGITTFQQAKDFFRPTLSQLHNPFLMKGMQAAVTRLDHALKNNETILIYGDYDVDGTSAVSLMERYLSTFTSKLFTYVPDRYSEGYGISFQGIDYAEAQGCTLIIALDCGIKAIDKVQYAKEKGIDCIIADHHRPSDQVPDAVAVLDPQQADCLYPYKELCGCGLGFKLVQAYHEYLQRPFSELMPLLDLVAVATAADIVPMNGENRTLMYFGLEVINQQPSAGVKALFGEHQGAITVSDVVFKAAPRINAAGRIEHGKYAVALLTEPDAEKALLKAQEIDELNTHRKELDSYIAEQALGQIESNGEQNRYTSVVLNEEWHKGVIGIVASRLIEHYYRPTIVFTKSGDKYAASARSVQGFDIYEALEQCSQYLEQFGGHKYAAGLTLLPEQYPLFKEAFETVVKQTINPELRTPKLSIDTALPLSKLTQKFYNILKQFEPFGPQNLPPLFYAENVVDTGFAKHIGKTNEHLKLCLREVGNTAYFDTIGFGLAHKLPLITSGKPFSIVYSVEENVWNGKVSLQLQIRDIR
;
A
#
# COMPACT_ATOMS: atom_id res chain seq x y z
N MET A 1 -1.84 -20.21 -12.80
CA MET A 1 -0.65 -20.42 -11.94
C MET A 1 -0.91 -21.57 -10.96
N ASN A 2 0.10 -22.39 -10.65
CA ASN A 2 -0.01 -23.39 -9.58
C ASN A 2 0.56 -22.79 -8.30
N TYR A 3 -0.13 -22.97 -7.17
CA TYR A 3 0.32 -22.46 -5.87
C TYR A 3 0.88 -23.58 -5.01
N THR A 4 1.85 -23.28 -4.17
CA THR A 4 2.23 -24.16 -3.04
C THR A 4 1.38 -23.77 -1.83
N TRP A 5 0.67 -24.74 -1.25
CA TRP A 5 -0.11 -24.52 -0.03
C TRP A 5 0.78 -24.61 1.19
N ASN A 6 0.89 -23.52 1.93
CA ASN A 6 1.71 -23.40 3.12
C ASN A 6 0.83 -23.09 4.33
N PHE A 7 0.69 -24.05 5.22
CA PHE A 7 -0.07 -23.84 6.46
C PHE A 7 0.80 -23.07 7.46
N LYS A 8 0.25 -22.01 8.02
CA LYS A 8 0.90 -21.28 9.11
C LYS A 8 1.06 -22.18 10.32
N PRO A 9 2.13 -22.00 11.12
CA PRO A 9 2.28 -22.70 12.37
C PRO A 9 1.06 -22.49 13.28
N LEU A 10 0.59 -23.58 13.90
CA LEU A 10 -0.47 -23.47 14.90
C LEU A 10 0.10 -22.82 16.17
N PRO A 11 -0.63 -21.88 16.78
CA PRO A 11 -0.24 -21.31 18.05
C PRO A 11 -0.32 -22.34 19.19
N PRO A 12 0.29 -22.06 20.36
CA PRO A 12 0.20 -22.93 21.52
C PRO A 12 -1.25 -23.24 21.89
N GLN A 13 -1.59 -24.52 22.05
CA GLN A 13 -2.96 -24.98 22.30
C GLN A 13 -3.56 -24.34 23.56
N ALA A 14 -2.74 -24.13 24.62
CA ALA A 14 -3.21 -23.48 25.83
C ALA A 14 -3.73 -22.05 25.56
N THR A 15 -3.02 -21.28 24.72
CA THR A 15 -3.46 -19.92 24.32
C THR A 15 -4.77 -19.96 23.53
N VAL A 16 -4.91 -20.92 22.62
CA VAL A 16 -6.14 -21.10 21.83
C VAL A 16 -7.32 -21.40 22.73
N ILE A 17 -7.17 -22.35 23.65
CA ILE A 17 -8.22 -22.73 24.61
C ILE A 17 -8.61 -21.55 25.51
N GLN A 18 -7.62 -20.82 26.03
CA GLN A 18 -7.85 -19.63 26.85
C GLN A 18 -8.69 -18.59 26.09
N LEU A 19 -8.30 -18.24 24.86
CA LEU A 19 -9.04 -17.25 24.05
C LEU A 19 -10.45 -17.73 23.71
N GLN A 20 -10.64 -19.02 23.44
CA GLN A 20 -11.98 -19.59 23.20
C GLN A 20 -12.89 -19.41 24.42
N GLN A 21 -12.37 -19.68 25.62
CA GLN A 21 -13.14 -19.58 26.86
C GLN A 21 -13.42 -18.14 27.26
N GLU A 22 -12.40 -17.27 27.22
CA GLU A 22 -12.53 -15.87 27.64
C GLU A 22 -13.41 -15.05 26.69
N LEU A 23 -13.34 -15.32 25.37
CA LEU A 23 -14.06 -14.55 24.35
C LEU A 23 -15.34 -15.24 23.85
N ASN A 24 -15.59 -16.50 24.24
CA ASN A 24 -16.70 -17.32 23.75
C ASN A 24 -16.76 -17.40 22.20
N ILE A 25 -15.59 -17.68 21.58
CA ILE A 25 -15.41 -17.78 20.14
C ILE A 25 -15.01 -19.20 19.73
N SER A 26 -15.15 -19.52 18.44
CA SER A 26 -14.72 -20.82 17.89
C SER A 26 -13.20 -20.92 17.78
N GLU A 27 -12.68 -22.16 17.77
CA GLU A 27 -11.26 -22.45 17.67
C GLU A 27 -10.57 -21.75 16.48
N PRO A 28 -11.10 -21.75 15.24
CA PRO A 28 -10.45 -21.04 14.13
C PRO A 28 -10.28 -19.54 14.40
N LEU A 29 -11.25 -18.88 15.03
CA LEU A 29 -11.14 -17.45 15.38
C LEU A 29 -10.07 -17.20 16.46
N ALA A 30 -9.96 -18.09 17.45
CA ALA A 30 -8.92 -18.03 18.48
C ALA A 30 -7.53 -18.25 17.88
N ILE A 31 -7.38 -19.19 16.92
CA ILE A 31 -6.14 -19.39 16.16
C ILE A 31 -5.75 -18.11 15.41
N LEU A 32 -6.70 -17.48 14.71
CA LEU A 32 -6.45 -16.24 13.97
C LEU A 32 -5.95 -15.10 14.89
N LEU A 33 -6.52 -14.95 16.09
CA LEU A 33 -6.06 -13.97 17.07
C LEU A 33 -4.64 -14.27 17.53
N ALA A 34 -4.39 -15.51 17.95
CA ALA A 34 -3.08 -15.92 18.47
C ALA A 34 -1.97 -15.81 17.39
N GLN A 35 -2.27 -16.10 16.12
CA GLN A 35 -1.33 -15.90 14.99
C GLN A 35 -0.98 -14.42 14.75
N ARG A 36 -1.83 -13.49 15.23
CA ARG A 36 -1.60 -12.03 15.22
C ARG A 36 -0.93 -11.51 16.49
N GLY A 37 -0.47 -12.43 17.37
CA GLY A 37 0.14 -12.07 18.64
C GLY A 37 -0.85 -11.62 19.73
N ILE A 38 -2.14 -11.81 19.50
CA ILE A 38 -3.21 -11.47 20.46
C ILE A 38 -3.49 -12.71 21.31
N THR A 39 -3.02 -12.68 22.57
CA THR A 39 -3.00 -13.85 23.45
C THR A 39 -3.79 -13.68 24.74
N THR A 40 -4.31 -12.47 25.01
CA THR A 40 -5.08 -12.15 26.22
C THR A 40 -6.41 -11.49 25.87
N PHE A 41 -7.36 -11.56 26.81
CA PHE A 41 -8.65 -10.86 26.70
C PHE A 41 -8.48 -9.35 26.45
N GLN A 42 -7.55 -8.69 27.18
CA GLN A 42 -7.36 -7.26 27.05
C GLN A 42 -6.83 -6.90 25.65
N GLN A 43 -5.84 -7.65 25.13
CA GLN A 43 -5.35 -7.45 23.75
C GLN A 43 -6.47 -7.66 22.72
N ALA A 44 -7.32 -8.69 22.89
CA ALA A 44 -8.46 -8.93 22.01
C ALA A 44 -9.49 -7.79 22.08
N LYS A 45 -9.78 -7.28 23.29
CA LYS A 45 -10.65 -6.12 23.48
C LYS A 45 -10.11 -4.90 22.76
N ASP A 46 -8.83 -4.59 22.91
CA ASP A 46 -8.16 -3.45 22.27
C ASP A 46 -8.14 -3.58 20.75
N PHE A 47 -7.96 -4.81 20.24
CA PHE A 47 -8.00 -5.12 18.82
C PHE A 47 -9.40 -4.95 18.22
N PHE A 48 -10.45 -5.46 18.89
CA PHE A 48 -11.82 -5.42 18.37
C PHE A 48 -12.55 -4.10 18.67
N ARG A 49 -12.05 -3.33 19.62
CA ARG A 49 -12.65 -2.05 20.08
C ARG A 49 -11.56 -0.99 20.20
N PRO A 50 -10.98 -0.56 19.08
CA PRO A 50 -9.98 0.50 19.09
C PRO A 50 -10.52 1.77 19.76
N THR A 51 -9.65 2.45 20.49
CA THR A 51 -9.94 3.75 21.10
C THR A 51 -8.80 4.73 20.81
N LEU A 52 -9.10 6.03 20.73
CA LEU A 52 -8.07 7.05 20.48
C LEU A 52 -7.01 7.12 21.60
N SER A 53 -7.29 6.61 22.79
CA SER A 53 -6.31 6.49 23.86
C SER A 53 -5.19 5.48 23.61
N GLN A 54 -5.30 4.67 22.54
CA GLN A 54 -4.23 3.77 22.07
C GLN A 54 -3.17 4.50 21.22
N LEU A 55 -3.44 5.75 20.82
CA LEU A 55 -2.44 6.58 20.16
C LEU A 55 -1.37 7.01 21.18
N HIS A 56 -0.11 6.85 20.80
CA HIS A 56 1.01 7.24 21.66
C HIS A 56 1.15 8.76 21.73
N ASN A 57 1.67 9.23 22.86
CA ASN A 57 2.01 10.64 23.04
C ASN A 57 3.02 11.07 21.96
N PRO A 58 2.71 12.07 21.11
CA PRO A 58 3.57 12.49 20.01
C PRO A 58 4.92 13.04 20.48
N PHE A 59 4.99 13.60 21.70
CA PHE A 59 6.22 14.14 22.28
C PHE A 59 7.26 13.07 22.66
N LEU A 60 6.91 11.77 22.60
CA LEU A 60 7.90 10.69 22.70
C LEU A 60 8.76 10.56 21.44
N MET A 61 8.34 11.16 20.32
CA MET A 61 9.10 11.17 19.09
C MET A 61 10.26 12.15 19.17
N LYS A 62 11.47 11.67 18.86
CA LYS A 62 12.67 12.49 18.83
C LYS A 62 12.46 13.70 17.91
N GLY A 63 12.83 14.89 18.37
CA GLY A 63 12.69 16.13 17.63
C GLY A 63 11.32 16.81 17.73
N MET A 64 10.28 16.14 18.22
CA MET A 64 8.90 16.68 18.23
C MET A 64 8.79 18.01 18.96
N GLN A 65 9.43 18.16 20.11
CA GLN A 65 9.41 19.43 20.86
C GLN A 65 10.04 20.58 20.07
N ALA A 66 11.16 20.33 19.38
CA ALA A 66 11.82 21.32 18.54
C ALA A 66 10.95 21.69 17.33
N ALA A 67 10.33 20.69 16.68
CA ALA A 67 9.41 20.91 15.58
C ALA A 67 8.22 21.80 15.98
N VAL A 68 7.56 21.47 17.10
CA VAL A 68 6.43 22.24 17.63
C VAL A 68 6.85 23.67 17.96
N THR A 69 8.00 23.85 18.62
CA THR A 69 8.52 25.19 18.98
C THR A 69 8.82 26.02 17.73
N ARG A 70 9.44 25.43 16.70
CA ARG A 70 9.75 26.11 15.43
C ARG A 70 8.49 26.49 14.65
N LEU A 71 7.51 25.57 14.61
CA LEU A 71 6.22 25.82 13.97
C LEU A 71 5.45 26.94 14.68
N ASP A 72 5.38 26.92 16.02
CA ASP A 72 4.75 27.98 16.82
C ASP A 72 5.41 29.34 16.58
N HIS A 73 6.75 29.37 16.52
CA HIS A 73 7.48 30.59 16.17
C HIS A 73 7.11 31.11 14.78
N ALA A 74 7.04 30.25 13.77
CA ALA A 74 6.68 30.64 12.41
C ALA A 74 5.27 31.24 12.35
N LEU A 75 4.29 30.58 12.98
CA LEU A 75 2.90 31.03 12.98
C LEU A 75 2.72 32.36 13.74
N LYS A 76 3.37 32.52 14.92
CA LYS A 76 3.31 33.76 15.71
C LYS A 76 3.94 34.95 15.02
N ASN A 77 5.02 34.71 14.25
CA ASN A 77 5.72 35.75 13.51
C ASN A 77 5.19 35.94 12.09
N ASN A 78 4.11 35.24 11.72
CA ASN A 78 3.50 35.32 10.41
C ASN A 78 4.49 35.07 9.27
N GLU A 79 5.37 34.07 9.46
CA GLU A 79 6.34 33.62 8.48
C GLU A 79 5.65 32.89 7.30
N THR A 80 6.33 32.85 6.16
CA THR A 80 5.88 32.07 5.01
C THR A 80 6.42 30.65 5.11
N ILE A 81 5.55 29.66 5.00
CA ILE A 81 5.85 28.23 5.17
C ILE A 81 5.65 27.50 3.85
N LEU A 82 6.61 26.68 3.45
CA LEU A 82 6.45 25.71 2.38
C LEU A 82 6.15 24.33 2.97
N ILE A 83 5.04 23.75 2.56
CA ILE A 83 4.67 22.35 2.84
C ILE A 83 5.15 21.52 1.65
N TYR A 84 6.13 20.66 1.88
CA TYR A 84 6.78 19.86 0.86
C TYR A 84 6.44 18.38 1.06
N GLY A 85 6.13 17.62 0.01
CA GLY A 85 5.93 16.19 0.10
C GLY A 85 6.26 15.48 -1.20
N ASP A 86 6.32 14.14 -1.16
CA ASP A 86 6.54 13.35 -2.37
C ASP A 86 5.27 13.27 -3.24
N TYR A 87 5.40 12.74 -4.45
CA TYR A 87 4.37 12.72 -5.51
C TYR A 87 3.40 11.54 -5.44
N ASP A 88 3.55 10.60 -4.53
CA ASP A 88 2.63 9.47 -4.38
C ASP A 88 1.45 9.76 -3.44
N VAL A 89 0.67 8.72 -3.10
CA VAL A 89 -0.52 8.90 -2.25
C VAL A 89 -0.16 9.36 -0.85
N ASP A 90 0.92 8.82 -0.26
CA ASP A 90 1.33 9.17 1.09
C ASP A 90 1.81 10.61 1.16
N GLY A 91 2.78 10.99 0.30
CA GLY A 91 3.31 12.34 0.24
C GLY A 91 2.23 13.39 -0.08
N THR A 92 1.40 13.17 -1.10
CA THR A 92 0.33 14.12 -1.47
C THR A 92 -0.76 14.23 -0.41
N SER A 93 -1.11 13.13 0.29
CA SER A 93 -2.04 13.17 1.42
C SER A 93 -1.44 13.88 2.63
N ALA A 94 -0.14 13.70 2.89
CA ALA A 94 0.58 14.38 3.97
C ALA A 94 0.63 15.90 3.75
N VAL A 95 0.96 16.34 2.51
CA VAL A 95 0.89 17.77 2.13
C VAL A 95 -0.49 18.32 2.34
N SER A 96 -1.51 17.61 1.85
CA SER A 96 -2.91 18.04 1.95
C SER A 96 -3.41 18.12 3.40
N LEU A 97 -3.02 17.18 4.23
CA LEU A 97 -3.31 17.16 5.67
C LEU A 97 -2.71 18.39 6.36
N MET A 98 -1.43 18.65 6.11
CA MET A 98 -0.71 19.76 6.72
C MET A 98 -1.25 21.12 6.23
N GLU A 99 -1.55 21.27 4.94
CA GLU A 99 -2.16 22.46 4.37
C GLU A 99 -3.55 22.72 4.97
N ARG A 100 -4.42 21.71 5.04
CA ARG A 100 -5.76 21.83 5.66
C ARG A 100 -5.67 22.26 7.11
N TYR A 101 -4.70 21.74 7.88
CA TYR A 101 -4.53 22.14 9.26
C TYR A 101 -3.97 23.55 9.41
N LEU A 102 -2.85 23.86 8.74
CA LEU A 102 -2.16 25.15 8.90
C LEU A 102 -2.94 26.31 8.30
N SER A 103 -3.77 26.10 7.28
CA SER A 103 -4.64 27.13 6.71
C SER A 103 -5.65 27.71 7.71
N THR A 104 -5.91 27.02 8.82
CA THR A 104 -6.71 27.54 9.93
C THR A 104 -5.99 28.61 10.77
N PHE A 105 -4.67 28.74 10.62
CA PHE A 105 -3.83 29.68 11.37
C PHE A 105 -3.23 30.78 10.50
N THR A 106 -2.91 30.51 9.24
CA THR A 106 -2.23 31.46 8.35
C THR A 106 -2.61 31.23 6.90
N SER A 107 -2.58 32.29 6.10
CA SER A 107 -2.69 32.24 4.63
C SER A 107 -1.33 32.25 3.93
N LYS A 108 -0.20 32.35 4.66
CA LYS A 108 1.14 32.38 4.09
C LYS A 108 1.71 30.96 3.94
N LEU A 109 0.98 30.16 3.17
CA LEU A 109 1.33 28.77 2.89
C LEU A 109 1.53 28.58 1.40
N PHE A 110 2.56 27.82 1.06
CA PHE A 110 2.78 27.27 -0.26
C PHE A 110 2.89 25.75 -0.14
N THR A 111 2.50 25.04 -1.19
CA THR A 111 2.69 23.59 -1.29
C THR A 111 3.64 23.27 -2.44
N TYR A 112 4.43 22.24 -2.28
CA TYR A 112 5.34 21.77 -3.32
C TYR A 112 5.38 20.25 -3.35
N VAL A 113 5.25 19.70 -4.54
CA VAL A 113 5.44 18.28 -4.85
C VAL A 113 6.45 18.25 -5.99
N PRO A 114 7.55 17.48 -5.90
CA PRO A 114 8.56 17.46 -6.96
C PRO A 114 8.02 16.79 -8.22
N ASP A 115 8.52 17.21 -9.37
CA ASP A 115 8.27 16.51 -10.62
C ASP A 115 9.06 15.19 -10.68
N ARG A 116 8.34 14.09 -10.82
CA ARG A 116 8.88 12.74 -10.82
C ARG A 116 10.01 12.52 -11.82
N TYR A 117 10.00 13.22 -12.95
CA TYR A 117 10.88 12.98 -14.09
C TYR A 117 12.08 13.88 -14.11
N SER A 118 11.89 15.16 -13.80
CA SER A 118 12.94 16.18 -13.85
C SER A 118 13.68 16.37 -12.51
N GLU A 119 12.99 16.12 -11.37
CA GLU A 119 13.54 16.32 -10.03
C GLU A 119 13.82 15.00 -9.30
N GLY A 120 13.02 13.97 -9.57
CA GLY A 120 13.12 12.66 -8.91
C GLY A 120 12.33 12.60 -7.60
N TYR A 121 12.77 11.72 -6.69
CA TYR A 121 12.14 11.47 -5.40
C TYR A 121 12.72 12.40 -4.31
N GLY A 122 11.83 12.91 -3.46
CA GLY A 122 12.19 13.62 -2.24
C GLY A 122 12.55 15.09 -2.44
N ILE A 123 13.24 15.68 -1.46
CA ILE A 123 13.60 17.10 -1.49
C ILE A 123 14.56 17.37 -2.65
N SER A 124 14.25 18.38 -3.48
CA SER A 124 15.05 18.83 -4.62
C SER A 124 15.65 20.22 -4.40
N PHE A 125 16.72 20.52 -5.12
CA PHE A 125 17.27 21.89 -5.15
C PHE A 125 16.26 22.88 -5.75
N GLN A 126 15.52 22.47 -6.79
CA GLN A 126 14.48 23.28 -7.42
C GLN A 126 13.36 23.64 -6.43
N GLY A 127 12.95 22.69 -5.59
CA GLY A 127 11.96 22.94 -4.54
C GLY A 127 12.44 23.91 -3.47
N ILE A 128 13.74 23.89 -3.13
CA ILE A 128 14.36 24.87 -2.21
C ILE A 128 14.46 26.24 -2.86
N ASP A 129 14.87 26.32 -4.13
CA ASP A 129 14.89 27.57 -4.88
C ASP A 129 13.49 28.19 -5.02
N TYR A 130 12.47 27.34 -5.20
CA TYR A 130 11.07 27.78 -5.16
C TYR A 130 10.70 28.35 -3.79
N ALA A 131 11.10 27.69 -2.69
CA ALA A 131 10.85 28.20 -1.34
C ALA A 131 11.47 29.59 -1.12
N GLU A 132 12.72 29.78 -1.54
CA GLU A 132 13.43 31.06 -1.49
C GLU A 132 12.68 32.13 -2.30
N ALA A 133 12.29 31.81 -3.53
CA ALA A 133 11.56 32.73 -4.42
C ALA A 133 10.19 33.17 -3.87
N GLN A 134 9.54 32.30 -3.07
CA GLN A 134 8.30 32.64 -2.37
C GLN A 134 8.54 33.32 -1.02
N GLY A 135 9.78 33.55 -0.61
CA GLY A 135 10.12 34.13 0.69
C GLY A 135 9.79 33.24 1.88
N CYS A 136 9.83 31.93 1.69
CA CYS A 136 9.62 30.96 2.76
C CYS A 136 10.85 30.93 3.69
N THR A 137 10.61 30.87 5.00
CA THR A 137 11.64 30.73 6.04
C THR A 137 11.61 29.36 6.71
N LEU A 138 10.58 28.58 6.42
CA LEU A 138 10.39 27.23 6.96
C LEU A 138 9.88 26.29 5.85
N ILE A 139 10.54 25.15 5.70
CA ILE A 139 10.05 24.00 4.92
C ILE A 139 9.64 22.92 5.90
N ILE A 140 8.41 22.40 5.75
CA ILE A 140 7.93 21.18 6.42
C ILE A 140 7.91 20.09 5.36
N ALA A 141 8.91 19.21 5.39
CA ALA A 141 9.05 18.10 4.48
C ALA A 141 8.35 16.85 5.05
N LEU A 142 7.44 16.28 4.29
CA LEU A 142 6.57 15.17 4.69
C LEU A 142 6.80 13.99 3.75
N ASP A 143 6.91 12.79 4.31
CA ASP A 143 7.13 11.55 3.55
C ASP A 143 8.44 11.56 2.72
N CYS A 144 9.37 12.40 3.07
CA CYS A 144 10.68 12.51 2.42
C CYS A 144 11.66 13.31 3.27
N GLY A 145 12.93 13.18 2.91
CA GLY A 145 13.96 14.09 3.44
C GLY A 145 14.97 13.46 4.39
N ILE A 146 14.71 12.26 4.95
CA ILE A 146 15.63 11.62 5.92
C ILE A 146 17.06 11.38 5.39
N LYS A 147 17.23 11.35 4.07
CA LYS A 147 18.52 11.17 3.40
C LYS A 147 19.01 12.44 2.68
N ALA A 148 18.29 13.57 2.78
CA ALA A 148 18.52 14.78 2.01
C ALA A 148 19.54 15.72 2.67
N ILE A 149 20.73 15.20 3.05
CA ILE A 149 21.75 15.94 3.82
C ILE A 149 22.20 17.20 3.07
N ASP A 150 22.58 17.07 1.80
CA ASP A 150 23.05 18.17 0.94
C ASP A 150 21.95 19.19 0.66
N LYS A 151 20.69 18.77 0.50
CA LYS A 151 19.56 19.65 0.26
C LYS A 151 19.19 20.46 1.51
N VAL A 152 19.19 19.83 2.68
CA VAL A 152 18.95 20.53 3.95
C VAL A 152 20.06 21.55 4.24
N GLN A 153 21.31 21.19 3.96
CA GLN A 153 22.43 22.14 4.05
C GLN A 153 22.23 23.33 3.10
N TYR A 154 21.84 23.08 1.86
CA TYR A 154 21.54 24.13 0.89
C TYR A 154 20.39 25.06 1.32
N ALA A 155 19.30 24.49 1.89
CA ALA A 155 18.22 25.28 2.47
C ALA A 155 18.73 26.19 3.60
N LYS A 156 19.56 25.65 4.50
CA LYS A 156 20.18 26.38 5.62
C LYS A 156 21.05 27.52 5.14
N GLU A 157 21.84 27.36 4.06
CA GLU A 157 22.64 28.41 3.44
C GLU A 157 21.79 29.57 2.88
N LYS A 158 20.54 29.27 2.49
CA LYS A 158 19.53 30.25 2.06
C LYS A 158 18.72 30.85 3.23
N GLY A 159 19.03 30.49 4.46
CA GLY A 159 18.32 30.97 5.65
C GLY A 159 16.91 30.32 5.81
N ILE A 160 16.69 29.15 5.25
CA ILE A 160 15.43 28.41 5.32
C ILE A 160 15.61 27.23 6.28
N ASP A 161 14.83 27.20 7.34
CA ASP A 161 14.78 26.10 8.29
C ASP A 161 13.99 24.90 7.71
N CYS A 162 14.35 23.69 8.12
CA CYS A 162 13.65 22.47 7.74
C CYS A 162 13.12 21.71 8.96
N ILE A 163 11.87 21.25 8.89
CA ILE A 163 11.30 20.18 9.72
C ILE A 163 11.05 18.99 8.80
N ILE A 164 11.61 17.83 9.11
CA ILE A 164 11.46 16.59 8.34
C ILE A 164 10.58 15.66 9.12
N ALA A 165 9.50 15.16 8.51
CA ALA A 165 8.64 14.09 9.02
C ALA A 165 8.62 12.95 7.99
N ASP A 166 9.49 11.97 8.17
CA ASP A 166 9.78 10.91 7.23
C ASP A 166 9.79 9.54 7.95
N HIS A 167 9.38 8.49 7.26
CA HIS A 167 9.32 7.14 7.80
C HIS A 167 10.28 6.16 7.10
N HIS A 168 11.02 6.64 6.11
CA HIS A 168 11.99 5.83 5.41
C HIS A 168 13.20 5.52 6.29
N ARG A 169 13.86 4.40 6.01
CA ARG A 169 15.03 3.98 6.78
C ARG A 169 16.15 5.03 6.73
N PRO A 170 16.58 5.55 7.89
CA PRO A 170 17.66 6.52 7.97
C PRO A 170 18.98 5.93 7.46
N SER A 171 19.88 6.80 7.01
CA SER A 171 21.29 6.50 6.80
C SER A 171 22.05 6.60 8.13
N ASP A 172 23.35 6.32 8.11
CA ASP A 172 24.23 6.48 9.29
C ASP A 172 24.26 7.93 9.79
N GLN A 173 24.03 8.88 8.88
CA GLN A 173 23.88 10.30 9.19
C GLN A 173 22.50 10.78 8.75
N VAL A 174 21.89 11.62 9.56
CA VAL A 174 20.64 12.32 9.25
C VAL A 174 20.90 13.79 8.94
N PRO A 175 20.04 14.48 8.17
CA PRO A 175 20.17 15.90 7.88
C PRO A 175 20.21 16.79 9.14
N ASP A 176 21.01 17.87 9.11
CA ASP A 176 21.09 18.90 10.16
C ASP A 176 19.90 19.88 10.03
N ALA A 177 18.68 19.33 10.17
CA ALA A 177 17.43 20.08 10.19
C ALA A 177 17.10 20.53 11.62
N VAL A 178 16.20 21.51 11.77
CA VAL A 178 15.71 21.96 13.09
C VAL A 178 15.07 20.80 13.84
N ALA A 179 14.36 19.93 13.13
CA ALA A 179 13.82 18.69 13.68
C ALA A 179 13.74 17.60 12.60
N VAL A 180 14.06 16.37 13.00
CA VAL A 180 13.86 15.15 12.20
C VAL A 180 12.95 14.23 12.97
N LEU A 181 11.71 14.13 12.49
CA LEU A 181 10.63 13.29 13.04
C LEU A 181 10.62 11.97 12.26
N ASP A 182 11.40 11.02 12.72
CA ASP A 182 11.44 9.68 12.15
C ASP A 182 11.56 8.66 13.29
N PRO A 183 10.53 7.83 13.52
CA PRO A 183 10.55 6.84 14.57
C PRO A 183 11.60 5.74 14.36
N GLN A 184 12.11 5.54 13.12
CA GLN A 184 13.12 4.52 12.81
C GLN A 184 14.55 4.93 13.20
N GLN A 185 14.79 6.19 13.59
CA GLN A 185 16.08 6.57 14.15
C GLN A 185 16.41 5.70 15.36
N ALA A 186 17.68 5.24 15.45
CA ALA A 186 18.11 4.29 16.49
C ALA A 186 17.89 4.76 17.94
N ASP A 187 17.95 6.07 18.15
CA ASP A 187 17.80 6.74 19.44
C ASP A 187 16.41 7.37 19.66
N CYS A 188 15.46 7.10 18.76
CA CYS A 188 14.07 7.55 18.91
C CYS A 188 13.30 6.61 19.84
N LEU A 189 12.73 7.14 20.91
CA LEU A 189 11.97 6.39 21.92
C LEU A 189 10.48 6.22 21.58
N TYR A 190 10.04 6.70 20.40
CA TYR A 190 8.65 6.53 20.00
C TYR A 190 8.29 5.05 19.87
N PRO A 191 7.23 4.56 20.53
CA PRO A 191 6.99 3.12 20.66
C PRO A 191 6.63 2.43 19.35
N TYR A 192 5.97 3.13 18.42
CA TYR A 192 5.51 2.57 17.16
C TYR A 192 6.35 3.09 15.98
N LYS A 193 6.93 2.17 15.20
CA LYS A 193 7.93 2.49 14.17
C LYS A 193 7.38 2.53 12.74
N GLU A 194 6.14 2.12 12.54
CA GLU A 194 5.59 1.78 11.23
C GLU A 194 4.51 2.77 10.73
N LEU A 195 4.52 4.02 11.24
CA LEU A 195 3.64 5.06 10.69
C LEU A 195 4.07 5.38 9.25
N CYS A 196 3.12 5.67 8.36
CA CYS A 196 3.40 6.26 7.05
C CYS A 196 3.74 7.77 7.16
N GLY A 197 4.22 8.39 6.10
CA GLY A 197 4.61 9.81 6.10
C GLY A 197 3.47 10.74 6.48
N CYS A 198 2.25 10.51 5.96
CA CYS A 198 1.05 11.25 6.37
C CYS A 198 0.70 11.02 7.86
N GLY A 199 0.89 9.79 8.36
CA GLY A 199 0.75 9.47 9.78
C GLY A 199 1.72 10.28 10.65
N LEU A 200 2.95 10.47 10.21
CA LEU A 200 3.93 11.32 10.90
C LEU A 200 3.56 12.81 10.83
N GLY A 201 3.10 13.27 9.67
CA GLY A 201 2.53 14.62 9.53
C GLY A 201 1.36 14.84 10.50
N PHE A 202 0.49 13.85 10.64
CA PHE A 202 -0.60 13.88 11.62
C PHE A 202 -0.08 13.92 13.06
N LYS A 203 0.99 13.21 13.40
CA LYS A 203 1.60 13.27 14.75
C LYS A 203 2.19 14.65 15.06
N LEU A 204 2.76 15.35 14.06
CA LEU A 204 3.19 16.74 14.23
C LEU A 204 2.00 17.67 14.48
N VAL A 205 0.93 17.51 13.72
CA VAL A 205 -0.33 18.24 13.91
C VAL A 205 -0.92 17.94 15.29
N GLN A 206 -0.96 16.68 15.72
CA GLN A 206 -1.42 16.29 17.06
C GLN A 206 -0.60 16.97 18.16
N ALA A 207 0.74 16.93 18.04
CA ALA A 207 1.62 17.56 19.02
C ALA A 207 1.40 19.07 19.12
N TYR A 208 1.27 19.76 17.98
CA TYR A 208 1.01 21.20 17.98
C TYR A 208 -0.38 21.52 18.55
N HIS A 209 -1.38 20.71 18.24
CA HIS A 209 -2.73 20.86 18.76
C HIS A 209 -2.79 20.68 20.29
N GLU A 210 -2.07 19.68 20.83
CA GLU A 210 -1.91 19.47 22.27
C GLU A 210 -1.15 20.63 22.93
N TYR A 211 -0.10 21.14 22.28
CA TYR A 211 0.64 22.33 22.75
C TYR A 211 -0.28 23.56 22.89
N LEU A 212 -1.24 23.71 21.98
CA LEU A 212 -2.27 24.75 22.02
C LEU A 212 -3.41 24.45 23.01
N GLN A 213 -3.40 23.30 23.69
CA GLN A 213 -4.44 22.83 24.61
C GLN A 213 -5.83 22.71 23.96
N ARG A 214 -5.88 22.37 22.65
CA ARG A 214 -7.13 22.18 21.91
C ARG A 214 -7.58 20.71 21.94
N PRO A 215 -8.90 20.43 21.88
CA PRO A 215 -9.42 19.08 21.99
C PRO A 215 -9.13 18.23 20.75
N PHE A 216 -8.72 16.99 20.93
CA PHE A 216 -8.42 16.04 19.84
C PHE A 216 -9.56 15.89 18.81
N SER A 217 -10.81 16.10 19.24
CA SER A 217 -11.99 16.00 18.35
C SER A 217 -11.92 16.92 17.13
N GLU A 218 -11.19 18.04 17.20
CA GLU A 218 -10.99 18.95 16.09
C GLU A 218 -10.06 18.37 15.00
N LEU A 219 -9.27 17.34 15.32
CA LEU A 219 -8.39 16.64 14.40
C LEU A 219 -9.07 15.48 13.67
N MET A 220 -10.22 15.02 14.15
CA MET A 220 -10.94 13.89 13.56
C MET A 220 -11.15 14.02 12.03
N PRO A 221 -11.55 15.19 11.49
CA PRO A 221 -11.74 15.34 10.05
C PRO A 221 -10.49 15.10 9.19
N LEU A 222 -9.29 15.15 9.78
CA LEU A 222 -8.04 14.91 9.07
C LEU A 222 -7.72 13.40 8.92
N LEU A 223 -8.40 12.54 9.69
CA LEU A 223 -8.16 11.10 9.67
C LEU A 223 -8.59 10.44 8.35
N ASP A 224 -9.43 11.09 7.55
CA ASP A 224 -9.76 10.63 6.20
C ASP A 224 -8.50 10.54 5.32
N LEU A 225 -7.62 11.55 5.35
CA LEU A 225 -6.36 11.58 4.61
C LEU A 225 -5.35 10.58 5.20
N VAL A 226 -5.27 10.46 6.53
CA VAL A 226 -4.40 9.48 7.18
C VAL A 226 -4.78 8.05 6.78
N ALA A 227 -6.08 7.74 6.71
CA ALA A 227 -6.54 6.42 6.27
C ALA A 227 -6.22 6.16 4.79
N VAL A 228 -6.41 7.15 3.91
CA VAL A 228 -6.06 7.04 2.49
C VAL A 228 -4.57 6.75 2.33
N ALA A 229 -3.71 7.49 3.01
CA ALA A 229 -2.26 7.33 2.97
C ALA A 229 -1.83 5.96 3.55
N THR A 230 -2.24 5.63 4.77
CA THR A 230 -1.89 4.37 5.46
C THR A 230 -2.28 3.13 4.64
N ALA A 231 -3.43 3.16 3.95
CA ALA A 231 -3.86 2.06 3.09
C ALA A 231 -3.00 1.95 1.83
N ALA A 232 -2.60 3.08 1.24
CA ALA A 232 -1.88 3.12 -0.03
C ALA A 232 -0.39 2.81 0.11
N ASP A 233 0.23 3.19 1.22
CA ASP A 233 1.65 3.00 1.49
C ASP A 233 2.01 1.57 1.95
N ILE A 234 1.02 0.70 2.12
CA ILE A 234 1.21 -0.74 2.42
C ILE A 234 1.95 -0.96 3.76
N VAL A 235 1.86 -0.02 4.69
CA VAL A 235 2.41 -0.15 6.05
C VAL A 235 1.63 -1.16 6.90
N PRO A 236 2.23 -1.74 7.97
CA PRO A 236 1.57 -2.71 8.85
C PRO A 236 0.24 -2.21 9.42
N MET A 237 -0.82 -3.04 9.31
CA MET A 237 -2.16 -2.74 9.83
C MET A 237 -2.32 -3.24 11.28
N ASN A 238 -1.42 -2.80 12.14
CA ASN A 238 -1.41 -3.10 13.57
C ASN A 238 -1.15 -1.80 14.37
N GLY A 239 -1.08 -1.87 15.71
CA GLY A 239 -0.76 -0.74 16.59
C GLY A 239 -1.50 0.54 16.22
N GLU A 240 -0.79 1.67 16.14
CA GLU A 240 -1.38 2.97 15.80
C GLU A 240 -1.98 3.03 14.40
N ASN A 241 -1.35 2.39 13.40
CA ASN A 241 -1.90 2.37 12.04
C ASN A 241 -3.30 1.76 12.00
N ARG A 242 -3.54 0.67 12.76
CA ARG A 242 -4.87 0.07 12.87
C ARG A 242 -5.87 1.03 13.53
N THR A 243 -5.47 1.71 14.59
CA THR A 243 -6.33 2.68 15.28
C THR A 243 -6.66 3.87 14.38
N LEU A 244 -5.65 4.46 13.73
CA LEU A 244 -5.83 5.57 12.79
C LEU A 244 -6.70 5.16 11.59
N MET A 245 -6.47 3.96 11.04
CA MET A 245 -7.27 3.42 9.95
C MET A 245 -8.72 3.19 10.35
N TYR A 246 -8.96 2.63 11.55
CA TYR A 246 -10.31 2.37 12.04
C TYR A 246 -11.13 3.67 12.12
N PHE A 247 -10.62 4.69 12.79
CA PHE A 247 -11.29 5.99 12.89
C PHE A 247 -11.29 6.77 11.58
N GLY A 248 -10.25 6.64 10.76
CA GLY A 248 -10.20 7.28 9.44
C GLY A 248 -11.25 6.70 8.48
N LEU A 249 -11.47 5.39 8.48
CA LEU A 249 -12.57 4.77 7.73
C LEU A 249 -13.94 5.20 8.26
N GLU A 250 -14.07 5.39 9.57
CA GLU A 250 -15.31 5.93 10.15
C GLU A 250 -15.58 7.35 9.60
N VAL A 251 -14.57 8.23 9.56
CA VAL A 251 -14.67 9.56 8.97
C VAL A 251 -15.00 9.49 7.48
N ILE A 252 -14.31 8.64 6.71
CA ILE A 252 -14.58 8.45 5.27
C ILE A 252 -16.03 8.04 5.02
N ASN A 253 -16.59 7.19 5.88
CA ASN A 253 -17.95 6.69 5.72
C ASN A 253 -19.05 7.62 6.26
N GLN A 254 -18.73 8.53 7.17
CA GLN A 254 -19.70 9.43 7.79
C GLN A 254 -19.63 10.85 7.25
N GLN A 255 -18.45 11.48 7.30
CA GLN A 255 -18.20 12.86 6.92
C GLN A 255 -16.82 13.06 6.27
N PRO A 256 -16.58 12.47 5.08
CA PRO A 256 -15.33 12.68 4.37
C PRO A 256 -15.20 14.12 3.91
N SER A 257 -13.96 14.60 3.75
CA SER A 257 -13.72 15.87 3.04
C SER A 257 -14.21 15.81 1.60
N ALA A 258 -14.48 16.97 1.00
CA ALA A 258 -15.00 17.05 -0.36
C ALA A 258 -14.10 16.32 -1.37
N GLY A 259 -12.78 16.50 -1.29
CA GLY A 259 -11.82 15.84 -2.16
C GLY A 259 -11.81 14.32 -1.99
N VAL A 260 -11.79 13.81 -0.75
CA VAL A 260 -11.83 12.36 -0.47
C VAL A 260 -13.17 11.77 -0.92
N LYS A 261 -14.30 12.45 -0.67
CA LYS A 261 -15.63 12.03 -1.15
C LYS A 261 -15.67 11.90 -2.67
N ALA A 262 -15.13 12.88 -3.39
CA ALA A 262 -15.10 12.89 -4.84
C ALA A 262 -14.30 11.72 -5.44
N LEU A 263 -13.25 11.23 -4.76
CA LEU A 263 -12.50 10.06 -5.18
C LEU A 263 -13.31 8.77 -5.22
N PHE A 264 -14.33 8.63 -4.39
CA PHE A 264 -15.15 7.41 -4.36
C PHE A 264 -16.41 7.53 -5.23
N GLY A 265 -16.83 8.74 -5.61
CA GLY A 265 -18.02 8.98 -6.41
C GLY A 265 -19.28 8.38 -5.76
N GLU A 266 -20.20 7.85 -6.57
CA GLU A 266 -21.37 7.12 -6.10
C GLU A 266 -21.00 5.70 -5.66
N HIS A 267 -20.41 5.56 -4.47
CA HIS A 267 -20.08 4.26 -3.89
C HIS A 267 -21.29 3.63 -3.20
N GLN A 268 -21.52 2.34 -3.44
CA GLN A 268 -22.58 1.57 -2.76
C GLN A 268 -21.99 0.80 -1.58
N GLY A 269 -22.57 1.01 -0.40
CA GLY A 269 -22.13 0.36 0.85
C GLY A 269 -21.01 1.14 1.56
N ALA A 270 -20.46 0.53 2.61
CA ALA A 270 -19.37 1.14 3.36
C ALA A 270 -18.04 1.00 2.60
N ILE A 271 -17.27 2.08 2.58
CA ILE A 271 -15.93 2.13 2.02
C ILE A 271 -14.98 1.35 2.95
N THR A 272 -14.22 0.45 2.36
CA THR A 272 -13.25 -0.43 3.04
C THR A 272 -11.82 -0.05 2.66
N VAL A 273 -10.82 -0.64 3.35
CA VAL A 273 -9.40 -0.52 2.95
C VAL A 273 -9.19 -0.97 1.50
N SER A 274 -9.87 -2.03 1.08
CA SER A 274 -9.81 -2.51 -0.31
C SER A 274 -10.28 -1.45 -1.31
N ASP A 275 -11.33 -0.70 -1.00
CA ASP A 275 -11.81 0.38 -1.85
C ASP A 275 -10.78 1.52 -1.93
N VAL A 276 -10.15 1.86 -0.80
CA VAL A 276 -9.07 2.86 -0.81
C VAL A 276 -7.93 2.40 -1.71
N VAL A 277 -7.41 1.18 -1.53
CA VAL A 277 -6.27 0.64 -2.28
C VAL A 277 -6.55 0.49 -3.77
N PHE A 278 -7.76 0.03 -4.15
CA PHE A 278 -8.05 -0.31 -5.56
C PHE A 278 -8.86 0.76 -6.31
N LYS A 279 -9.47 1.73 -5.62
CA LYS A 279 -10.24 2.81 -6.27
C LYS A 279 -9.58 4.18 -6.06
N ALA A 280 -9.32 4.60 -4.81
CA ALA A 280 -8.80 5.94 -4.54
C ALA A 280 -7.29 6.06 -4.83
N ALA A 281 -6.46 5.18 -4.29
CA ALA A 281 -5.02 5.24 -4.42
C ALA A 281 -4.51 5.22 -5.88
N PRO A 282 -5.05 4.37 -6.79
CA PRO A 282 -4.62 4.38 -8.19
C PRO A 282 -4.95 5.68 -8.93
N ARG A 283 -6.00 6.40 -8.53
CA ARG A 283 -6.40 7.70 -9.08
C ARG A 283 -5.39 8.76 -8.66
N ILE A 284 -5.13 8.88 -7.36
CA ILE A 284 -4.13 9.83 -6.83
C ILE A 284 -2.75 9.56 -7.46
N ASN A 285 -2.30 8.30 -7.47
CA ASN A 285 -1.02 7.92 -8.07
C ASN A 285 -0.94 8.21 -9.58
N ALA A 286 -2.07 8.18 -10.30
CA ALA A 286 -2.08 8.47 -11.73
C ALA A 286 -1.68 9.93 -12.01
N ALA A 287 -2.07 10.88 -11.16
CA ALA A 287 -1.66 12.27 -11.29
C ALA A 287 -0.13 12.38 -11.33
N GLY A 288 0.60 11.86 -10.34
CA GLY A 288 2.07 11.90 -10.29
C GLY A 288 2.79 10.98 -11.29
N ARG A 289 2.08 10.11 -12.02
CA ARG A 289 2.67 9.23 -13.05
C ARG A 289 2.50 9.75 -14.47
N ILE A 290 1.40 10.42 -14.76
CA ILE A 290 1.03 10.87 -16.11
C ILE A 290 1.29 12.37 -16.26
N GLU A 291 1.01 13.13 -15.19
CA GLU A 291 1.18 14.58 -15.14
C GLU A 291 2.02 14.98 -13.91
N HIS A 292 1.41 15.58 -12.90
CA HIS A 292 2.11 16.12 -11.74
C HIS A 292 1.31 15.89 -10.45
N GLY A 293 1.97 15.50 -9.35
CA GLY A 293 1.34 15.23 -8.05
C GLY A 293 0.54 16.40 -7.46
N LYS A 294 0.82 17.65 -7.86
CA LYS A 294 0.05 18.84 -7.45
C LYS A 294 -1.45 18.74 -7.73
N TYR A 295 -1.87 18.01 -8.76
CA TYR A 295 -3.29 17.81 -9.06
C TYR A 295 -4.00 17.00 -7.98
N ALA A 296 -3.28 16.02 -7.40
CA ALA A 296 -3.80 15.26 -6.26
C ALA A 296 -3.95 16.15 -5.02
N VAL A 297 -2.94 16.98 -4.70
CA VAL A 297 -3.02 17.94 -3.60
C VAL A 297 -4.18 18.91 -3.82
N ALA A 298 -4.30 19.47 -5.03
CA ALA A 298 -5.38 20.41 -5.35
C ALA A 298 -6.79 19.80 -5.20
N LEU A 299 -6.95 18.49 -5.46
CA LEU A 299 -8.21 17.78 -5.19
C LEU A 299 -8.43 17.58 -3.69
N LEU A 300 -7.42 17.06 -2.98
CA LEU A 300 -7.54 16.66 -1.57
C LEU A 300 -7.71 17.85 -0.61
N THR A 301 -7.30 19.05 -1.02
CA THR A 301 -7.46 20.29 -0.25
C THR A 301 -8.70 21.11 -0.66
N GLU A 302 -9.41 20.73 -1.74
CA GLU A 302 -10.57 21.46 -2.21
C GLU A 302 -11.75 21.34 -1.23
N PRO A 303 -12.23 22.45 -0.64
CA PRO A 303 -13.36 22.44 0.29
C PRO A 303 -14.72 22.43 -0.41
N ASP A 304 -14.81 22.91 -1.65
CA ASP A 304 -16.04 22.99 -2.41
C ASP A 304 -16.34 21.66 -3.11
N ALA A 305 -17.52 21.09 -2.86
CA ALA A 305 -17.87 19.76 -3.36
C ALA A 305 -18.01 19.72 -4.89
N GLU A 306 -18.50 20.77 -5.54
CA GLU A 306 -18.68 20.82 -7.00
C GLU A 306 -17.30 20.91 -7.69
N LYS A 307 -16.41 21.76 -7.16
CA LYS A 307 -15.03 21.87 -7.66
C LYS A 307 -14.23 20.60 -7.42
N ALA A 308 -14.42 19.94 -6.27
CA ALA A 308 -13.79 18.65 -5.99
C ALA A 308 -14.22 17.57 -6.99
N LEU A 309 -15.49 17.54 -7.39
CA LEU A 309 -15.97 16.62 -8.42
C LEU A 309 -15.31 16.88 -9.79
N LEU A 310 -15.16 18.14 -10.19
CA LEU A 310 -14.47 18.48 -11.44
C LEU A 310 -12.99 18.02 -11.41
N LYS A 311 -12.27 18.31 -10.32
CA LYS A 311 -10.89 17.87 -10.16
C LYS A 311 -10.75 16.34 -10.10
N ALA A 312 -11.72 15.64 -9.50
CA ALA A 312 -11.74 14.17 -9.48
C ALA A 312 -11.97 13.60 -10.89
N GLN A 313 -12.77 14.25 -11.75
CA GLN A 313 -12.95 13.85 -13.14
C GLN A 313 -11.64 13.99 -13.94
N GLU A 314 -10.90 15.09 -13.78
CA GLU A 314 -9.57 15.25 -14.40
C GLU A 314 -8.62 14.12 -13.99
N ILE A 315 -8.58 13.77 -12.71
CA ILE A 315 -7.76 12.66 -12.19
C ILE A 315 -8.26 11.30 -12.73
N ASP A 316 -9.56 11.12 -12.92
CA ASP A 316 -10.12 9.91 -13.53
C ASP A 316 -9.70 9.73 -14.99
N GLU A 317 -9.62 10.83 -15.75
CA GLU A 317 -9.09 10.80 -17.12
C GLU A 317 -7.62 10.38 -17.13
N LEU A 318 -6.79 10.96 -16.25
CA LEU A 318 -5.39 10.55 -16.10
C LEU A 318 -5.26 9.05 -15.70
N ASN A 319 -6.09 8.58 -14.79
CA ASN A 319 -6.08 7.17 -14.38
C ASN A 319 -6.57 6.23 -15.50
N THR A 320 -7.52 6.67 -16.33
CA THR A 320 -7.98 5.92 -17.50
C THR A 320 -6.85 5.80 -18.52
N HIS A 321 -6.21 6.91 -18.85
CA HIS A 321 -5.05 6.93 -19.73
C HIS A 321 -3.90 6.06 -19.21
N ARG A 322 -3.61 6.14 -17.90
CA ARG A 322 -2.62 5.26 -17.25
C ARG A 322 -2.96 3.78 -17.41
N LYS A 323 -4.24 3.39 -17.24
CA LYS A 323 -4.70 1.99 -17.42
C LYS A 323 -4.56 1.50 -18.85
N GLU A 324 -4.84 2.35 -19.82
CA GLU A 324 -4.69 2.03 -21.25
C GLU A 324 -3.21 1.81 -21.58
N LEU A 325 -2.34 2.73 -21.19
CA LEU A 325 -0.88 2.60 -21.37
C LEU A 325 -0.34 1.32 -20.73
N ASP A 326 -0.71 1.07 -19.49
CA ASP A 326 -0.28 -0.08 -18.70
C ASP A 326 -0.72 -1.41 -19.34
N SER A 327 -1.98 -1.49 -19.82
CA SER A 327 -2.49 -2.68 -20.50
C SER A 327 -1.80 -2.90 -21.85
N TYR A 328 -1.64 -1.85 -22.64
CA TYR A 328 -0.96 -1.90 -23.93
C TYR A 328 0.51 -2.34 -23.80
N ILE A 329 1.24 -1.74 -22.87
CA ILE A 329 2.65 -2.08 -22.65
C ILE A 329 2.79 -3.51 -22.10
N ALA A 330 1.90 -3.95 -21.20
CA ALA A 330 1.92 -5.31 -20.67
C ALA A 330 1.70 -6.36 -21.77
N GLU A 331 0.75 -6.11 -22.71
CA GLU A 331 0.51 -6.98 -23.86
C GLU A 331 1.74 -7.07 -24.77
N GLN A 332 2.35 -5.93 -25.10
CA GLN A 332 3.58 -5.89 -25.91
C GLN A 332 4.74 -6.64 -25.21
N ALA A 333 4.91 -6.44 -23.90
CA ALA A 333 5.96 -7.09 -23.13
C ALA A 333 5.79 -8.61 -23.07
N LEU A 334 4.56 -9.09 -22.90
CA LEU A 334 4.25 -10.53 -22.99
C LEU A 334 4.53 -11.08 -24.38
N GLY A 335 4.08 -10.40 -25.44
CA GLY A 335 4.36 -10.78 -26.82
C GLY A 335 5.86 -10.81 -27.14
N GLN A 336 6.66 -9.90 -26.55
CA GLN A 336 8.13 -9.91 -26.68
C GLN A 336 8.76 -11.15 -26.02
N ILE A 337 8.30 -11.53 -24.82
CA ILE A 337 8.77 -12.73 -24.12
C ILE A 337 8.45 -13.99 -24.94
N GLU A 338 7.26 -14.06 -25.51
CA GLU A 338 6.81 -15.21 -26.30
C GLU A 338 7.55 -15.32 -27.64
N SER A 339 7.67 -14.22 -28.39
CA SER A 339 8.35 -14.20 -29.69
C SER A 339 9.84 -14.50 -29.58
N ASN A 340 10.47 -14.14 -28.47
CA ASN A 340 11.87 -14.44 -28.18
C ASN A 340 12.10 -15.86 -27.65
N GLY A 341 11.04 -16.65 -27.38
CA GLY A 341 11.16 -17.98 -26.79
C GLY A 341 11.64 -17.96 -25.33
N GLU A 342 11.35 -16.88 -24.58
CA GLU A 342 11.87 -16.65 -23.23
C GLU A 342 10.94 -17.13 -22.11
N GLN A 343 9.89 -17.88 -22.41
CA GLN A 343 8.88 -18.33 -21.43
C GLN A 343 9.49 -19.15 -20.29
N ASN A 344 10.56 -19.89 -20.56
CA ASN A 344 11.21 -20.80 -19.59
C ASN A 344 12.41 -20.17 -18.86
N ARG A 345 12.73 -18.89 -19.07
CA ARG A 345 13.83 -18.20 -18.35
C ARG A 345 13.52 -18.04 -16.86
N TYR A 346 14.54 -17.76 -16.08
CA TYR A 346 14.43 -17.44 -14.65
C TYR A 346 14.05 -15.98 -14.39
N THR A 347 14.17 -15.14 -15.42
CA THR A 347 13.87 -13.70 -15.35
C THR A 347 12.97 -13.27 -16.51
N SER A 348 12.31 -12.12 -16.34
CA SER A 348 11.70 -11.38 -17.46
C SER A 348 12.42 -10.05 -17.59
N VAL A 349 13.17 -9.86 -18.68
CA VAL A 349 13.87 -8.60 -18.97
C VAL A 349 13.45 -8.15 -20.35
N VAL A 350 12.68 -7.07 -20.41
CA VAL A 350 12.08 -6.55 -21.65
C VAL A 350 12.39 -5.07 -21.84
N LEU A 351 12.45 -4.63 -23.08
CA LEU A 351 12.79 -3.26 -23.46
C LEU A 351 11.93 -2.81 -24.65
N ASN A 352 11.40 -1.61 -24.56
CA ASN A 352 10.97 -0.84 -25.71
C ASN A 352 11.20 0.65 -25.44
N GLU A 353 11.83 1.35 -26.36
CA GLU A 353 12.21 2.75 -26.20
C GLU A 353 11.02 3.71 -26.09
N GLU A 354 9.85 3.30 -26.61
CA GLU A 354 8.63 4.11 -26.62
C GLU A 354 7.72 3.92 -25.39
N TRP A 355 8.06 2.99 -24.51
CA TRP A 355 7.23 2.76 -23.33
C TRP A 355 7.30 3.91 -22.34
N HIS A 356 6.13 4.27 -21.80
CA HIS A 356 6.03 5.38 -20.87
C HIS A 356 6.68 5.06 -19.50
N LYS A 357 7.71 5.83 -19.12
CA LYS A 357 8.52 5.62 -17.89
C LYS A 357 7.67 5.53 -16.61
N GLY A 358 6.56 6.28 -16.51
CA GLY A 358 5.69 6.33 -15.33
C GLY A 358 4.93 5.04 -15.03
N VAL A 359 4.79 4.14 -16.03
CA VAL A 359 3.98 2.91 -15.87
C VAL A 359 4.80 1.62 -15.92
N ILE A 360 6.07 1.65 -16.35
CA ILE A 360 6.89 0.42 -16.48
C ILE A 360 6.98 -0.38 -15.17
N GLY A 361 6.93 0.27 -14.00
CA GLY A 361 6.90 -0.42 -12.70
C GLY A 361 5.61 -1.18 -12.44
N ILE A 362 4.47 -0.68 -12.94
CA ILE A 362 3.17 -1.38 -12.88
C ILE A 362 3.21 -2.58 -13.83
N VAL A 363 3.73 -2.38 -15.04
CA VAL A 363 3.91 -3.45 -16.04
C VAL A 363 4.80 -4.56 -15.47
N ALA A 364 5.91 -4.23 -14.82
CA ALA A 364 6.78 -5.23 -14.18
C ALA A 364 6.01 -6.09 -13.16
N SER A 365 5.14 -5.48 -12.36
CA SER A 365 4.29 -6.22 -11.41
C SER A 365 3.28 -7.14 -12.13
N ARG A 366 2.65 -6.68 -13.21
CA ARG A 366 1.73 -7.50 -14.02
C ARG A 366 2.42 -8.69 -14.70
N LEU A 367 3.63 -8.50 -15.19
CA LEU A 367 4.41 -9.59 -15.77
C LEU A 367 4.72 -10.69 -14.74
N ILE A 368 4.95 -10.33 -13.47
CA ILE A 368 5.11 -11.31 -12.37
C ILE A 368 3.82 -12.10 -12.13
N GLU A 369 2.65 -11.49 -12.29
CA GLU A 369 1.37 -12.21 -12.18
C GLU A 369 1.21 -13.27 -13.30
N HIS A 370 1.86 -13.07 -14.44
CA HIS A 370 1.84 -14.02 -15.56
C HIS A 370 2.99 -15.03 -15.48
N TYR A 371 4.23 -14.54 -15.34
CA TYR A 371 5.44 -15.34 -15.16
C TYR A 371 6.04 -15.06 -13.78
N TYR A 372 5.77 -15.90 -12.79
CA TYR A 372 6.20 -15.69 -11.41
C TYR A 372 7.73 -15.79 -11.26
N ARG A 373 8.43 -14.70 -11.58
CA ARG A 373 9.89 -14.58 -11.58
C ARG A 373 10.34 -13.12 -11.51
N PRO A 374 11.57 -12.82 -11.05
CA PRO A 374 12.11 -11.46 -11.06
C PRO A 374 12.00 -10.82 -12.44
N THR A 375 11.50 -9.59 -12.49
CA THR A 375 11.11 -8.91 -13.73
C THR A 375 11.66 -7.50 -13.78
N ILE A 376 12.26 -7.12 -14.92
CA ILE A 376 12.77 -5.77 -15.18
C ILE A 376 12.19 -5.27 -16.53
N VAL A 377 11.60 -4.09 -16.50
CA VAL A 377 11.03 -3.44 -17.68
C VAL A 377 11.79 -2.16 -17.96
N PHE A 378 12.41 -2.09 -19.12
CA PHE A 378 13.21 -0.95 -19.58
C PHE A 378 12.45 -0.06 -20.56
N THR A 379 12.82 1.22 -20.55
CA THR A 379 12.43 2.21 -21.55
C THR A 379 13.55 3.22 -21.77
N LYS A 380 13.46 4.03 -22.81
CA LYS A 380 14.43 5.12 -23.06
C LYS A 380 14.21 6.30 -22.13
N SER A 381 15.30 6.88 -21.66
CA SER A 381 15.32 8.09 -20.82
C SER A 381 16.54 8.94 -21.21
N GLY A 382 16.35 9.90 -22.10
CA GLY A 382 17.46 10.65 -22.69
C GLY A 382 18.34 9.77 -23.57
N ASP A 383 19.62 9.72 -23.27
CA ASP A 383 20.64 8.90 -23.95
C ASP A 383 20.84 7.52 -23.29
N LYS A 384 20.09 7.22 -22.22
CA LYS A 384 20.18 5.98 -21.43
C LYS A 384 18.88 5.17 -21.47
N TYR A 385 18.97 3.92 -21.04
CA TYR A 385 17.79 3.13 -20.69
C TYR A 385 17.55 3.19 -19.19
N ALA A 386 16.32 3.53 -18.80
CA ALA A 386 15.85 3.49 -17.43
C ALA A 386 14.89 2.32 -17.24
N ALA A 387 14.93 1.67 -16.08
CA ALA A 387 14.09 0.53 -15.80
C ALA A 387 13.47 0.55 -14.42
N SER A 388 12.40 -0.21 -14.30
CA SER A 388 11.81 -0.59 -13.02
C SER A 388 11.87 -2.11 -12.85
N ALA A 389 12.44 -2.54 -11.73
CA ALA A 389 12.58 -3.93 -11.34
C ALA A 389 11.57 -4.30 -10.26
N ARG A 390 11.02 -5.51 -10.34
CA ARG A 390 10.13 -6.11 -9.34
C ARG A 390 10.55 -7.54 -9.07
N SER A 391 10.39 -7.99 -7.82
CA SER A 391 10.79 -9.32 -7.38
C SER A 391 9.61 -10.18 -6.97
N VAL A 392 9.84 -11.50 -6.92
CA VAL A 392 8.94 -12.47 -6.30
C VAL A 392 9.17 -12.53 -4.79
N GLN A 393 8.17 -13.00 -4.06
CA GLN A 393 8.27 -13.09 -2.60
C GLN A 393 9.47 -13.95 -2.15
N GLY A 394 10.31 -13.38 -1.30
CA GLY A 394 11.47 -14.06 -0.73
C GLY A 394 12.79 -13.83 -1.47
N PHE A 395 12.78 -13.43 -2.74
CA PHE A 395 13.99 -13.15 -3.50
C PHE A 395 14.40 -11.68 -3.39
N ASP A 396 15.68 -11.41 -3.14
CA ASP A 396 16.23 -10.06 -3.08
C ASP A 396 16.75 -9.62 -4.45
N ILE A 397 15.99 -8.72 -5.11
CA ILE A 397 16.37 -8.22 -6.43
C ILE A 397 17.50 -7.19 -6.34
N TYR A 398 17.63 -6.49 -5.21
CA TYR A 398 18.70 -5.51 -5.02
C TYR A 398 20.07 -6.20 -4.98
N GLU A 399 20.22 -7.29 -4.20
CA GLU A 399 21.44 -8.10 -4.17
C GLU A 399 21.80 -8.70 -5.54
N ALA A 400 20.78 -9.07 -6.33
CA ALA A 400 21.00 -9.57 -7.69
C ALA A 400 21.46 -8.47 -8.65
N LEU A 401 20.95 -7.25 -8.52
CA LEU A 401 21.39 -6.09 -9.29
C LEU A 401 22.82 -5.66 -8.91
N GLU A 402 23.16 -5.73 -7.63
CA GLU A 402 24.51 -5.41 -7.15
C GLU A 402 25.58 -6.33 -7.81
N GLN A 403 25.28 -7.61 -8.01
CA GLN A 403 26.14 -8.54 -8.74
C GLN A 403 26.25 -8.24 -10.25
N CYS A 404 25.34 -7.40 -10.78
CA CYS A 404 25.35 -6.94 -12.17
C CYS A 404 25.81 -5.47 -12.29
N SER A 405 26.31 -4.86 -11.21
CA SER A 405 26.61 -3.42 -11.12
C SER A 405 27.59 -2.91 -12.20
N GLN A 406 28.50 -3.76 -12.70
CA GLN A 406 29.44 -3.39 -13.78
C GLN A 406 28.76 -3.02 -15.11
N TYR A 407 27.47 -3.35 -15.29
CA TYR A 407 26.69 -3.00 -16.48
C TYR A 407 25.78 -1.79 -16.24
N LEU A 408 25.72 -1.29 -15.01
CA LEU A 408 24.77 -0.26 -14.59
C LEU A 408 25.49 1.08 -14.37
N GLU A 409 24.82 2.16 -14.77
CA GLU A 409 25.25 3.53 -14.45
C GLU A 409 24.79 3.93 -13.04
N GLN A 410 23.57 3.54 -12.70
CA GLN A 410 22.95 3.80 -11.41
C GLN A 410 21.91 2.75 -11.10
N PHE A 411 21.80 2.34 -9.84
CA PHE A 411 20.67 1.56 -9.35
C PHE A 411 20.39 1.90 -7.89
N GLY A 412 19.13 1.66 -7.47
CA GLY A 412 18.70 1.88 -6.10
C GLY A 412 17.34 1.25 -5.84
N GLY A 413 17.04 1.00 -4.59
CA GLY A 413 15.77 0.38 -4.20
C GLY A 413 15.91 -0.53 -2.99
N HIS A 414 15.03 -1.51 -2.93
CA HIS A 414 14.91 -2.47 -1.82
C HIS A 414 14.70 -3.89 -2.36
N LYS A 415 14.61 -4.86 -1.47
CA LYS A 415 14.45 -6.29 -1.75
C LYS A 415 13.43 -6.63 -2.85
N TYR A 416 12.30 -5.93 -2.94
CA TYR A 416 11.20 -6.28 -3.84
C TYR A 416 10.99 -5.32 -5.00
N ALA A 417 11.62 -4.16 -4.98
CA ALA A 417 11.49 -3.14 -6.02
C ALA A 417 12.75 -2.30 -6.13
N ALA A 418 13.22 -2.07 -7.37
CA ALA A 418 14.37 -1.23 -7.64
C ALA A 418 14.17 -0.43 -8.92
N GLY A 419 14.89 0.70 -9.00
CA GLY A 419 15.08 1.48 -10.21
C GLY A 419 16.52 1.35 -10.67
N LEU A 420 16.78 1.36 -11.98
CA LEU A 420 18.14 1.29 -12.52
C LEU A 420 18.25 2.01 -13.86
N THR A 421 19.48 2.40 -14.20
CA THR A 421 19.82 2.97 -15.52
C THR A 421 21.07 2.31 -16.07
N LEU A 422 21.14 2.18 -17.37
CA LEU A 422 22.30 1.67 -18.10
C LEU A 422 22.43 2.34 -19.48
N LEU A 423 23.64 2.24 -20.07
CA LEU A 423 23.86 2.64 -21.44
C LEU A 423 23.26 1.60 -22.43
N PRO A 424 22.70 2.02 -23.57
CA PRO A 424 22.05 1.12 -24.53
C PRO A 424 22.89 -0.10 -24.93
N GLU A 425 24.19 0.08 -25.12
CA GLU A 425 25.12 -1.00 -25.49
C GLU A 425 25.31 -2.03 -24.38
N GLN A 426 25.02 -1.70 -23.12
CA GLN A 426 25.12 -2.61 -22.00
C GLN A 426 23.88 -3.51 -21.84
N TYR A 427 22.75 -3.15 -22.47
CA TYR A 427 21.50 -3.87 -22.27
C TYR A 427 21.57 -5.38 -22.59
N PRO A 428 22.14 -5.82 -23.72
CA PRO A 428 22.22 -7.25 -24.02
C PRO A 428 23.09 -8.02 -23.01
N LEU A 429 24.19 -7.41 -22.59
CA LEU A 429 25.13 -8.00 -21.61
C LEU A 429 24.49 -8.10 -20.23
N PHE A 430 23.83 -7.04 -19.78
CA PHE A 430 23.09 -7.01 -18.54
C PHE A 430 21.98 -8.06 -18.50
N LYS A 431 21.19 -8.20 -19.58
CA LYS A 431 20.08 -9.17 -19.68
C LYS A 431 20.56 -10.59 -19.42
N GLU A 432 21.66 -11.01 -20.03
CA GLU A 432 22.22 -12.35 -19.85
C GLU A 432 22.95 -12.54 -18.50
N ALA A 433 23.61 -11.50 -18.01
CA ALA A 433 24.22 -11.51 -16.69
C ALA A 433 23.15 -11.65 -15.59
N PHE A 434 22.09 -10.87 -15.65
CA PHE A 434 21.00 -10.92 -14.68
C PHE A 434 20.28 -12.27 -14.69
N GLU A 435 20.01 -12.85 -15.86
CA GLU A 435 19.48 -14.21 -15.98
C GLU A 435 20.38 -15.24 -15.29
N THR A 436 21.68 -15.13 -15.51
CA THR A 436 22.69 -16.05 -14.91
C THR A 436 22.72 -15.92 -13.40
N VAL A 437 22.77 -14.69 -12.89
CA VAL A 437 22.79 -14.41 -11.43
C VAL A 437 21.51 -14.97 -10.79
N VAL A 438 20.34 -14.66 -11.32
CA VAL A 438 19.08 -15.13 -10.75
C VAL A 438 19.00 -16.64 -10.81
N LYS A 439 19.39 -17.27 -11.94
CA LYS A 439 19.40 -18.73 -12.05
C LYS A 439 20.29 -19.42 -11.00
N GLN A 440 21.41 -18.79 -10.63
CA GLN A 440 22.33 -19.33 -9.65
C GLN A 440 21.92 -19.08 -8.19
N THR A 441 21.21 -17.99 -7.94
CA THR A 441 20.92 -17.51 -6.56
C THR A 441 19.50 -17.75 -6.10
N ILE A 442 18.52 -17.90 -7.02
CA ILE A 442 17.12 -18.09 -6.61
C ILE A 442 16.90 -19.50 -6.06
N ASN A 443 16.37 -19.57 -4.84
CA ASN A 443 15.91 -20.85 -4.31
C ASN A 443 14.74 -21.39 -5.18
N PRO A 444 14.80 -22.64 -5.65
CA PRO A 444 13.75 -23.26 -6.47
C PRO A 444 12.34 -23.15 -5.88
N GLU A 445 12.21 -23.19 -4.56
CA GLU A 445 10.93 -23.02 -3.86
C GLU A 445 10.29 -21.63 -4.04
N LEU A 446 11.08 -20.62 -4.39
CA LEU A 446 10.60 -19.26 -4.63
C LEU A 446 10.05 -19.06 -6.04
N ARG A 447 10.17 -20.06 -6.92
CA ARG A 447 9.66 -20.01 -8.29
C ARG A 447 8.17 -20.38 -8.41
N THR A 448 7.57 -20.80 -7.31
CA THR A 448 6.13 -21.09 -7.24
C THR A 448 5.51 -20.21 -6.16
N PRO A 449 4.44 -19.47 -6.48
CA PRO A 449 3.78 -18.63 -5.49
C PRO A 449 3.18 -19.48 -4.37
N LYS A 450 3.23 -18.96 -3.14
CA LYS A 450 2.75 -19.66 -1.94
C LYS A 450 1.43 -19.05 -1.48
N LEU A 451 0.45 -19.89 -1.13
CA LEU A 451 -0.73 -19.49 -0.38
C LEU A 451 -0.49 -19.79 1.10
N SER A 452 -0.43 -18.75 1.93
CA SER A 452 -0.33 -18.90 3.39
C SER A 452 -1.72 -19.14 3.97
N ILE A 453 -1.99 -20.38 4.38
CA ILE A 453 -3.27 -20.82 4.93
C ILE A 453 -3.22 -20.65 6.44
N ASP A 454 -4.18 -19.91 7.00
CA ASP A 454 -4.22 -19.60 8.44
C ASP A 454 -4.65 -20.83 9.25
N THR A 455 -5.75 -21.46 8.87
CA THR A 455 -6.27 -22.63 9.57
C THR A 455 -7.30 -23.39 8.73
N ALA A 456 -7.63 -24.61 9.13
CA ALA A 456 -8.76 -25.35 8.58
C ALA A 456 -10.08 -24.75 9.08
N LEU A 457 -11.03 -24.61 8.16
CA LEU A 457 -12.43 -24.27 8.46
C LEU A 457 -13.34 -25.07 7.53
N PRO A 458 -13.89 -26.22 8.00
CA PRO A 458 -14.90 -26.96 7.24
C PRO A 458 -16.11 -26.07 6.93
N LEU A 459 -16.72 -26.24 5.75
CA LEU A 459 -17.86 -25.42 5.35
C LEU A 459 -19.06 -25.56 6.30
N SER A 460 -19.20 -26.73 6.96
CA SER A 460 -20.20 -26.98 7.99
C SER A 460 -20.05 -26.10 9.25
N LYS A 461 -18.88 -25.54 9.49
CA LYS A 461 -18.60 -24.63 10.62
C LYS A 461 -18.76 -23.16 10.25
N LEU A 462 -18.91 -22.84 8.98
CA LEU A 462 -19.10 -21.47 8.50
C LEU A 462 -20.55 -21.03 8.73
N THR A 463 -20.75 -20.17 9.71
CA THR A 463 -22.07 -19.61 10.09
C THR A 463 -22.04 -18.09 9.99
N GLN A 464 -23.22 -17.46 9.94
CA GLN A 464 -23.32 -16.00 10.01
C GLN A 464 -22.69 -15.44 11.29
N LYS A 465 -22.85 -16.13 12.43
CA LYS A 465 -22.20 -15.74 13.70
C LYS A 465 -20.68 -15.75 13.58
N PHE A 466 -20.11 -16.79 12.96
CA PHE A 466 -18.67 -16.88 12.71
C PHE A 466 -18.20 -15.68 11.86
N TYR A 467 -18.90 -15.42 10.76
CA TYR A 467 -18.53 -14.32 9.85
C TYR A 467 -18.67 -12.95 10.52
N ASN A 468 -19.70 -12.72 11.31
CA ASN A 468 -19.88 -11.45 12.03
C ASN A 468 -18.73 -11.14 13.01
N ILE A 469 -18.09 -12.18 13.58
CA ILE A 469 -16.89 -12.01 14.40
C ILE A 469 -15.67 -11.81 13.50
N LEU A 470 -15.55 -12.59 12.40
CA LEU A 470 -14.48 -12.47 11.44
C LEU A 470 -14.39 -11.06 10.84
N LYS A 471 -15.53 -10.45 10.53
CA LYS A 471 -15.62 -9.08 10.03
C LYS A 471 -15.02 -8.04 11.00
N GLN A 472 -15.04 -8.29 12.30
CA GLN A 472 -14.44 -7.41 13.30
C GLN A 472 -12.90 -7.43 13.28
N PHE A 473 -12.26 -8.36 12.55
CA PHE A 473 -10.82 -8.32 12.30
C PHE A 473 -10.41 -7.19 11.36
N GLU A 474 -11.34 -6.62 10.60
CA GLU A 474 -11.10 -5.41 9.83
C GLU A 474 -10.70 -4.22 10.73
N PRO A 475 -9.93 -3.26 10.17
CA PRO A 475 -9.42 -3.15 8.81
C PRO A 475 -8.29 -4.15 8.51
N PHE A 476 -8.34 -4.77 7.33
CA PHE A 476 -7.29 -5.65 6.85
C PHE A 476 -6.19 -4.88 6.12
N GLY A 477 -4.98 -5.42 6.12
CA GLY A 477 -3.79 -4.87 5.49
C GLY A 477 -2.55 -5.69 5.82
N PRO A 478 -1.33 -5.24 5.50
CA PRO A 478 -0.11 -5.94 5.87
C PRO A 478 -0.08 -6.26 7.38
N GLN A 479 0.44 -7.43 7.75
CA GLN A 479 0.42 -8.02 9.10
C GLN A 479 -0.97 -8.32 9.70
N ASN A 480 -2.05 -7.87 9.06
CA ASN A 480 -3.43 -8.26 9.36
C ASN A 480 -4.18 -8.60 8.06
N LEU A 481 -3.66 -9.53 7.29
CA LEU A 481 -4.28 -9.95 6.02
C LEU A 481 -5.64 -10.62 6.25
N PRO A 482 -6.58 -10.54 5.27
CA PRO A 482 -7.76 -11.37 5.26
C PRO A 482 -7.38 -12.84 5.38
N PRO A 483 -7.96 -13.61 6.31
CA PRO A 483 -7.54 -14.98 6.52
C PRO A 483 -7.92 -15.90 5.36
N LEU A 484 -7.03 -16.86 5.07
CA LEU A 484 -7.27 -17.96 4.15
C LEU A 484 -7.54 -19.24 4.91
N PHE A 485 -8.63 -19.86 4.57
CA PHE A 485 -9.10 -21.11 5.17
C PHE A 485 -8.88 -22.29 4.22
N TYR A 486 -8.72 -23.46 4.80
CA TYR A 486 -8.70 -24.75 4.10
C TYR A 486 -9.96 -25.56 4.41
N ALA A 487 -10.55 -26.13 3.39
CA ALA A 487 -11.59 -27.15 3.55
C ALA A 487 -11.34 -28.32 2.59
N GLU A 488 -11.61 -29.52 3.06
CA GLU A 488 -11.56 -30.77 2.28
C GLU A 488 -12.94 -31.40 2.14
N ASN A 489 -13.03 -32.45 1.34
CA ASN A 489 -14.29 -33.15 1.09
C ASN A 489 -15.40 -32.24 0.55
N VAL A 490 -15.04 -31.28 -0.31
CA VAL A 490 -15.95 -30.33 -0.94
C VAL A 490 -16.39 -30.83 -2.30
N VAL A 491 -17.66 -30.63 -2.65
CA VAL A 491 -18.22 -30.95 -3.97
C VAL A 491 -19.03 -29.77 -4.50
N ASP A 492 -19.07 -29.62 -5.84
CA ASP A 492 -19.99 -28.69 -6.48
C ASP A 492 -21.40 -29.31 -6.54
N THR A 493 -22.43 -28.48 -6.43
CA THR A 493 -23.83 -28.91 -6.45
C THR A 493 -24.41 -29.03 -7.87
N GLY A 494 -23.57 -28.95 -8.90
CA GLY A 494 -23.95 -29.02 -10.32
C GLY A 494 -24.15 -27.66 -10.98
N PHE A 495 -23.69 -26.56 -10.36
CA PHE A 495 -23.80 -25.18 -10.88
C PHE A 495 -22.48 -24.60 -11.41
N ALA A 496 -21.42 -25.42 -11.49
CA ALA A 496 -20.12 -24.98 -11.96
C ALA A 496 -20.20 -24.45 -13.39
N LYS A 497 -19.76 -23.21 -13.62
CA LYS A 497 -19.71 -22.60 -14.94
C LYS A 497 -18.62 -21.55 -15.05
N HIS A 498 -18.16 -21.34 -16.26
CA HIS A 498 -17.27 -20.23 -16.60
C HIS A 498 -18.01 -18.90 -16.56
N ILE A 499 -17.32 -17.85 -16.11
CA ILE A 499 -17.76 -16.46 -16.14
C ILE A 499 -16.59 -15.53 -16.51
N GLY A 500 -16.89 -14.24 -16.76
CA GLY A 500 -15.93 -13.26 -17.26
C GLY A 500 -15.98 -13.10 -18.77
N LYS A 501 -15.43 -12.01 -19.28
CA LYS A 501 -15.44 -11.70 -20.73
C LYS A 501 -14.71 -12.76 -21.56
N THR A 502 -13.63 -13.31 -21.02
CA THR A 502 -12.76 -14.32 -21.63
C THR A 502 -12.98 -15.72 -21.04
N ASN A 503 -14.02 -15.91 -20.22
CA ASN A 503 -14.34 -17.18 -19.54
C ASN A 503 -13.22 -17.70 -18.62
N GLU A 504 -12.40 -16.81 -18.08
CA GLU A 504 -11.25 -17.12 -17.25
C GLU A 504 -11.58 -17.40 -15.77
N HIS A 505 -12.80 -17.11 -15.34
CA HIS A 505 -13.24 -17.26 -13.94
C HIS A 505 -14.28 -18.39 -13.80
N LEU A 506 -14.49 -18.83 -12.57
CA LEU A 506 -15.50 -19.82 -12.22
C LEU A 506 -16.58 -19.24 -11.29
N LYS A 507 -17.83 -19.58 -11.55
CA LYS A 507 -18.94 -19.47 -10.59
C LYS A 507 -19.37 -20.88 -10.21
N LEU A 508 -19.44 -21.14 -8.90
CA LEU A 508 -19.69 -22.45 -8.32
C LEU A 508 -20.75 -22.33 -7.22
N CYS A 509 -21.31 -23.45 -6.84
CA CYS A 509 -22.11 -23.58 -5.62
C CYS A 509 -21.59 -24.82 -4.85
N LEU A 510 -20.86 -24.57 -3.78
CA LEU A 510 -20.11 -25.60 -3.07
C LEU A 510 -20.77 -26.04 -1.77
N ARG A 511 -20.66 -27.33 -1.46
CA ARG A 511 -21.03 -27.91 -0.17
C ARG A 511 -19.98 -28.92 0.29
N GLU A 512 -19.94 -29.15 1.59
CA GLU A 512 -19.18 -30.27 2.17
C GLU A 512 -19.96 -31.58 2.00
N VAL A 513 -19.26 -32.67 1.70
CA VAL A 513 -19.89 -34.00 1.56
C VAL A 513 -20.61 -34.38 2.86
N GLY A 514 -21.85 -34.82 2.73
CA GLY A 514 -22.69 -35.17 3.89
C GLY A 514 -23.38 -33.99 4.57
N ASN A 515 -23.14 -32.75 4.12
CA ASN A 515 -23.81 -31.56 4.64
C ASN A 515 -24.85 -31.03 3.63
N THR A 516 -25.87 -30.34 4.13
CA THR A 516 -26.93 -29.71 3.32
C THR A 516 -26.65 -28.22 3.06
N ALA A 517 -25.83 -27.56 3.88
CA ALA A 517 -25.47 -26.17 3.69
C ALA A 517 -24.58 -26.01 2.45
N TYR A 518 -24.90 -25.05 1.61
CA TYR A 518 -24.15 -24.70 0.41
C TYR A 518 -23.82 -23.22 0.37
N PHE A 519 -22.78 -22.85 -0.38
CA PHE A 519 -22.30 -21.50 -0.49
C PHE A 519 -22.06 -21.12 -1.95
N ASP A 520 -22.61 -19.97 -2.34
CA ASP A 520 -22.21 -19.33 -3.59
C ASP A 520 -20.71 -19.05 -3.56
N THR A 521 -20.05 -19.32 -4.68
CA THR A 521 -18.60 -19.34 -4.71
C THR A 521 -18.08 -18.74 -6.02
N ILE A 522 -17.03 -17.96 -5.92
CA ILE A 522 -16.31 -17.37 -7.05
C ILE A 522 -14.84 -17.81 -7.01
N GLY A 523 -14.28 -18.18 -8.18
CA GLY A 523 -12.87 -18.50 -8.37
C GLY A 523 -12.29 -17.70 -9.53
N PHE A 524 -11.55 -16.64 -9.23
CA PHE A 524 -10.92 -15.79 -10.25
C PHE A 524 -9.69 -16.48 -10.85
N GLY A 525 -9.58 -16.51 -12.20
CA GLY A 525 -8.48 -17.12 -12.94
C GLY A 525 -8.40 -18.65 -12.82
N LEU A 526 -9.44 -19.31 -12.31
CA LEU A 526 -9.46 -20.75 -12.03
C LEU A 526 -10.23 -21.58 -13.08
N ALA A 527 -10.57 -21.04 -14.24
CA ALA A 527 -11.30 -21.73 -15.30
C ALA A 527 -10.70 -23.09 -15.66
N HIS A 528 -9.38 -23.22 -15.66
CA HIS A 528 -8.63 -24.44 -15.93
C HIS A 528 -8.88 -25.58 -14.92
N LYS A 529 -9.48 -25.28 -13.74
CA LYS A 529 -9.84 -26.27 -12.69
C LYS A 529 -11.22 -26.89 -12.92
N LEU A 530 -12.02 -26.42 -13.87
CA LEU A 530 -13.37 -26.92 -14.11
C LEU A 530 -13.44 -28.45 -14.31
N PRO A 531 -12.53 -29.11 -15.05
CA PRO A 531 -12.56 -30.57 -15.21
C PRO A 531 -12.43 -31.34 -13.89
N LEU A 532 -11.62 -30.83 -12.94
CA LEU A 532 -11.50 -31.41 -11.60
C LEU A 532 -12.82 -31.30 -10.83
N ILE A 533 -13.46 -30.15 -10.86
CA ILE A 533 -14.70 -29.85 -10.14
C ILE A 533 -15.85 -30.70 -10.67
N THR A 534 -15.97 -30.83 -11.99
CA THR A 534 -17.04 -31.59 -12.65
C THR A 534 -16.81 -33.09 -12.68
N SER A 535 -15.67 -33.58 -12.18
CA SER A 535 -15.38 -35.02 -12.08
C SER A 535 -16.32 -35.78 -11.14
N GLY A 536 -17.07 -35.07 -10.31
CA GLY A 536 -17.95 -35.64 -9.28
C GLY A 536 -17.22 -36.19 -8.05
N LYS A 537 -15.90 -36.09 -8.01
CA LYS A 537 -15.08 -36.49 -6.84
C LYS A 537 -14.96 -35.31 -5.87
N PRO A 538 -14.90 -35.59 -4.55
CA PRO A 538 -14.56 -34.57 -3.57
C PRO A 538 -13.17 -33.98 -3.82
N PHE A 539 -13.04 -32.69 -3.56
CA PHE A 539 -11.81 -31.93 -3.71
C PHE A 539 -11.54 -31.04 -2.48
N SER A 540 -10.36 -30.48 -2.41
CA SER A 540 -9.96 -29.52 -1.37
C SER A 540 -9.88 -28.12 -1.92
N ILE A 541 -10.18 -27.12 -1.09
CA ILE A 541 -10.15 -25.70 -1.46
C ILE A 541 -9.36 -24.87 -0.45
N VAL A 542 -8.71 -23.82 -0.96
CA VAL A 542 -8.25 -22.68 -0.16
C VAL A 542 -9.13 -21.50 -0.51
N TYR A 543 -9.71 -20.87 0.51
CA TYR A 543 -10.73 -19.85 0.31
C TYR A 543 -10.72 -18.73 1.38
N SER A 544 -11.26 -17.59 1.04
CA SER A 544 -11.72 -16.54 1.95
C SER A 544 -13.24 -16.44 1.95
N VAL A 545 -13.80 -15.77 2.95
CA VAL A 545 -15.25 -15.59 3.11
C VAL A 545 -15.55 -14.10 2.99
N GLU A 546 -16.59 -13.78 2.20
CA GLU A 546 -17.03 -12.41 1.95
C GLU A 546 -18.56 -12.31 2.05
N GLU A 547 -19.09 -11.11 2.24
CA GLU A 547 -20.50 -10.81 2.05
C GLU A 547 -20.77 -10.48 0.58
N ASN A 548 -21.78 -11.13 0.03
CA ASN A 548 -22.35 -10.76 -1.26
C ASN A 548 -23.71 -10.10 -1.04
N VAL A 549 -23.83 -8.86 -1.52
CA VAL A 549 -25.09 -8.11 -1.48
C VAL A 549 -25.70 -8.10 -2.87
N TRP A 550 -26.81 -8.81 -3.03
CA TRP A 550 -27.53 -8.87 -4.30
C TRP A 550 -29.02 -8.57 -4.09
N ASN A 551 -29.54 -7.54 -4.78
CA ASN A 551 -30.93 -7.10 -4.66
C ASN A 551 -31.36 -6.85 -3.20
N GLY A 552 -30.50 -6.27 -2.38
CA GLY A 552 -30.75 -6.00 -0.95
C GLY A 552 -30.68 -7.23 -0.04
N LYS A 553 -30.41 -8.43 -0.58
CA LYS A 553 -30.20 -9.64 0.20
C LYS A 553 -28.71 -9.86 0.44
N VAL A 554 -28.35 -10.01 1.70
CA VAL A 554 -26.97 -10.31 2.13
C VAL A 554 -26.83 -11.83 2.29
N SER A 555 -25.77 -12.40 1.71
CA SER A 555 -25.42 -13.82 1.83
C SER A 555 -23.90 -13.98 1.94
N LEU A 556 -23.45 -15.06 2.58
CA LEU A 556 -22.04 -15.41 2.59
C LEU A 556 -21.64 -16.01 1.23
N GLN A 557 -20.51 -15.54 0.71
CA GLN A 557 -19.90 -16.04 -0.52
C GLN A 557 -18.47 -16.48 -0.24
N LEU A 558 -18.04 -17.56 -0.89
CA LEU A 558 -16.65 -18.00 -0.84
C LEU A 558 -15.89 -17.42 -2.04
N GLN A 559 -14.71 -16.89 -1.78
CA GLN A 559 -13.74 -16.56 -2.83
C GLN A 559 -12.61 -17.60 -2.81
N ILE A 560 -12.58 -18.47 -3.81
CA ILE A 560 -11.54 -19.50 -3.91
C ILE A 560 -10.23 -18.91 -4.41
N ARG A 561 -9.14 -19.34 -3.80
CA ARG A 561 -7.76 -19.04 -4.19
C ARG A 561 -7.11 -20.18 -4.97
N ASP A 562 -7.38 -21.42 -4.61
CA ASP A 562 -6.92 -22.61 -5.35
C ASP A 562 -7.78 -23.84 -5.01
N ILE A 563 -7.74 -24.86 -5.88
CA ILE A 563 -8.50 -26.13 -5.79
C ILE A 563 -7.55 -27.29 -6.10
N ARG A 564 -7.62 -28.36 -5.30
CA ARG A 564 -6.91 -29.62 -5.50
C ARG A 564 -7.75 -30.84 -5.30
#